data_3e36249813a50d79ce7518b989ffd061
#
_entry.id   3e36249813a50d79ce7518b989ffd061
#
_cell.length_a   1.000
_cell.length_b   1.000
_cell.length_c   1.000
_cell.angle_alpha   90.00
_cell.angle_beta   90.00
_cell.angle_gamma   90.00
#
_symmetry.space_group_name_H-M   'P 1'
#
loop_
_entity.id
_entity.type
_entity.pdbx_description
1 polymer ?
#
loop_
_entity_poly.entity_id
_entity_poly.type
_entity_poly.pdbx_seq_one_letter_code
_entity_poly.pdbx_strand_id
1 'polypeptide(L)'
;MTKRSRLLLCVLFGFLAAIGIAAYYAYAAFYNQILEESAITRVRVEELNGTHPLQLRITIESLNSAQDIRAVTTKTQMGSVSVQYHLALAGLVKPQLGWHEPYLLTVPDSVNEVSFGRNSQVIWRRDIR
;
A
#
# COMPACT_ATOMS: atom_id res chain seq x y z
N MET A 1 -39.89 -17.09 -23.15
CA MET A 1 -38.49 -16.81 -23.43
C MET A 1 -37.93 -17.86 -24.35
N THR A 2 -37.48 -17.49 -25.54
CA THR A 2 -36.91 -18.39 -26.54
C THR A 2 -35.50 -18.83 -26.13
N LYS A 3 -35.00 -19.94 -26.68
CA LYS A 3 -33.61 -20.39 -26.48
C LYS A 3 -32.59 -19.30 -26.89
N ARG A 4 -32.88 -18.55 -27.94
CA ARG A 4 -32.01 -17.42 -28.40
C ARG A 4 -31.93 -16.32 -27.35
N SER A 5 -33.04 -15.97 -26.71
CA SER A 5 -33.06 -14.94 -25.67
C SER A 5 -32.26 -15.36 -24.43
N ARG A 6 -32.33 -16.64 -24.03
CA ARG A 6 -31.56 -17.19 -22.93
C ARG A 6 -30.06 -17.21 -23.25
N LEU A 7 -29.72 -17.61 -24.48
CA LEU A 7 -28.32 -17.62 -24.91
C LEU A 7 -27.74 -16.20 -24.94
N LEU A 8 -28.49 -15.23 -25.46
CA LEU A 8 -28.09 -13.83 -25.46
C LEU A 8 -27.87 -13.28 -24.05
N LEU A 9 -28.75 -13.63 -23.11
CA LEU A 9 -28.60 -13.26 -21.71
C LEU A 9 -27.33 -13.86 -21.09
N CYS A 10 -27.06 -15.14 -21.33
CA CYS A 10 -25.85 -15.80 -20.82
C CYS A 10 -24.58 -15.17 -21.39
N VAL A 11 -24.55 -14.85 -22.69
CA VAL A 11 -23.42 -14.18 -23.33
C VAL A 11 -23.24 -12.77 -22.76
N LEU A 12 -24.32 -12.02 -22.56
CA LEU A 12 -24.29 -10.69 -21.99
C LEU A 12 -23.75 -10.70 -20.56
N PHE A 13 -24.22 -11.61 -19.70
CA PHE A 13 -23.73 -11.75 -18.34
C PHE A 13 -22.26 -12.16 -18.31
N GLY A 14 -21.84 -13.09 -19.16
CA GLY A 14 -20.45 -13.48 -19.27
C GLY A 14 -19.54 -12.33 -19.69
N PHE A 15 -20.00 -11.51 -20.63
CA PHE A 15 -19.27 -10.34 -21.11
C PHE A 15 -19.15 -9.26 -20.03
N LEU A 16 -20.25 -8.97 -19.31
CA LEU A 16 -20.24 -8.02 -18.19
C LEU A 16 -19.33 -8.49 -17.04
N ALA A 17 -19.35 -9.79 -16.74
CA ALA A 17 -18.47 -10.37 -15.72
C ALA A 17 -17.00 -10.24 -16.12
N ALA A 18 -16.67 -10.47 -17.40
CA ALA A 18 -15.31 -10.31 -17.91
C ALA A 18 -14.84 -8.86 -17.85
N ILE A 19 -15.70 -7.89 -18.18
CA ILE A 19 -15.41 -6.46 -18.05
C ILE A 19 -15.17 -6.10 -16.57
N GLY A 20 -15.99 -6.60 -15.65
CA GLY A 20 -15.86 -6.34 -14.23
C GLY A 20 -14.54 -6.88 -13.66
N ILE A 21 -14.14 -8.08 -14.06
CA ILE A 21 -12.87 -8.67 -13.68
C ILE A 21 -11.70 -7.86 -14.24
N ALA A 22 -11.74 -7.51 -15.52
CA ALA A 22 -10.71 -6.70 -16.15
C ALA A 22 -10.58 -5.31 -15.50
N ALA A 23 -11.69 -4.68 -15.17
CA ALA A 23 -11.71 -3.38 -14.48
C ALA A 23 -11.11 -3.49 -13.08
N TYR A 24 -11.40 -4.56 -12.34
CA TYR A 24 -10.81 -4.80 -11.02
C TYR A 24 -9.29 -4.96 -11.09
N TYR A 25 -8.79 -5.77 -12.03
CA TYR A 25 -7.34 -5.94 -12.20
C TYR A 25 -6.66 -4.65 -12.66
N ALA A 26 -7.29 -3.88 -13.53
CA ALA A 26 -6.78 -2.58 -13.95
C ALA A 26 -6.72 -1.60 -12.77
N TYR A 27 -7.76 -1.55 -11.94
CA TYR A 27 -7.78 -0.75 -10.72
C TYR A 27 -6.65 -1.14 -9.78
N ALA A 28 -6.48 -2.43 -9.50
CA ALA A 28 -5.44 -2.93 -8.61
C ALA A 28 -4.03 -2.63 -9.14
N ALA A 29 -3.81 -2.79 -10.47
CA ALA A 29 -2.49 -2.59 -11.07
C ALA A 29 -2.12 -1.12 -11.24
N PHE A 30 -3.07 -0.26 -11.61
CA PHE A 30 -2.77 1.12 -11.99
C PHE A 30 -3.13 2.16 -10.94
N TYR A 31 -3.99 1.82 -9.98
CA TYR A 31 -4.50 2.77 -9.02
C TYR A 31 -4.25 2.41 -7.56
N ASN A 32 -4.09 1.14 -7.24
CA ASN A 32 -3.99 0.69 -5.85
C ASN A 32 -3.00 -0.46 -5.66
N GLN A 33 -1.82 -0.32 -6.24
CA GLN A 33 -0.74 -1.26 -5.99
C GLN A 33 -0.10 -0.96 -4.63
N ILE A 34 0.18 -2.00 -3.85
CA ILE A 34 0.86 -1.86 -2.57
C ILE A 34 2.37 -2.01 -2.78
N LEU A 35 3.13 -1.05 -2.28
CA LEU A 35 4.59 -1.07 -2.35
C LEU A 35 5.16 -2.11 -1.40
N GLU A 36 6.03 -2.96 -1.94
CA GLU A 36 6.78 -3.96 -1.17
C GLU A 36 8.27 -3.66 -1.25
N GLU A 37 9.01 -4.04 -0.21
CA GLU A 37 10.46 -3.98 -0.25
C GLU A 37 10.99 -5.03 -1.24
N SER A 38 11.95 -4.62 -2.07
CA SER A 38 12.48 -5.45 -3.16
C SER A 38 13.91 -5.03 -3.50
N ALA A 39 14.48 -5.61 -4.54
CA ALA A 39 15.82 -5.24 -5.01
C ALA A 39 15.92 -3.77 -5.44
N ILE A 40 14.80 -3.17 -5.89
CA ILE A 40 14.76 -1.77 -6.36
C ILE A 40 14.13 -0.81 -5.34
N THR A 41 13.58 -1.32 -4.26
CA THR A 41 12.90 -0.51 -3.23
C THR A 41 13.40 -0.91 -1.85
N ARG A 42 13.97 0.05 -1.14
CA ARG A 42 14.43 -0.11 0.23
C ARG A 42 13.64 0.79 1.17
N VAL A 43 13.38 0.27 2.36
CA VAL A 43 12.73 1.01 3.43
C VAL A 43 13.76 1.30 4.51
N ARG A 44 13.93 2.59 4.82
CA ARG A 44 14.80 3.03 5.91
C ARG A 44 13.94 3.58 7.05
N VAL A 45 14.22 3.14 8.26
CA VAL A 45 13.52 3.60 9.45
C VAL A 45 14.52 4.21 10.42
N GLU A 46 14.24 5.45 10.86
CA GLU A 46 15.04 6.16 11.86
C GLU A 46 14.17 6.53 13.04
N GLU A 47 14.67 6.28 14.25
CA GLU A 47 14.03 6.76 15.47
C GLU A 47 14.38 8.23 15.69
N LEU A 48 13.37 9.06 15.94
CA LEU A 48 13.60 10.47 16.26
C LEU A 48 13.84 10.60 17.77
N ASN A 49 15.05 11.03 18.11
CA ASN A 49 15.46 11.22 19.50
C ASN A 49 14.68 12.34 20.18
N GLY A 50 14.36 12.15 21.47
CA GLY A 50 13.70 13.19 22.27
C GLY A 50 12.21 13.35 22.02
N THR A 51 11.59 12.48 21.23
CA THR A 51 10.14 12.49 21.03
C THR A 51 9.43 11.55 21.99
N HIS A 52 8.30 11.99 22.52
CA HIS A 52 7.42 11.19 23.35
C HIS A 52 5.97 11.54 23.06
N PRO A 53 5.12 10.63 22.54
CA PRO A 53 5.48 9.26 22.13
C PRO A 53 6.53 9.21 21.02
N LEU A 54 7.17 8.06 20.88
CA LEU A 54 8.23 7.84 19.90
C LEU A 54 7.73 8.12 18.48
N GLN A 55 8.54 8.82 17.71
CA GLN A 55 8.28 9.01 16.28
C GLN A 55 9.34 8.30 15.45
N LEU A 56 8.90 7.64 14.41
CA LEU A 56 9.76 7.01 13.41
C LEU A 56 9.70 7.80 12.12
N ARG A 57 10.86 8.03 11.53
CA ARG A 57 10.96 8.58 10.18
C ARG A 57 11.14 7.42 9.20
N ILE A 58 10.15 7.20 8.35
CA ILE A 58 10.18 6.16 7.35
C ILE A 58 10.49 6.81 6.00
N THR A 59 11.60 6.40 5.40
CA THR A 59 12.04 6.90 4.09
C THR A 59 12.10 5.75 3.12
N ILE A 60 11.52 5.93 1.93
CA ILE A 60 11.54 4.96 0.86
C ILE A 60 12.60 5.38 -0.15
N GLU A 61 13.52 4.48 -0.45
CA GLU A 61 14.47 4.62 -1.55
C GLU A 61 14.03 3.67 -2.67
N SER A 62 13.54 4.22 -3.77
CA SER A 62 13.03 3.43 -4.88
C SER A 62 13.52 3.97 -6.22
N LEU A 63 13.81 3.06 -7.14
CA LEU A 63 14.11 3.38 -8.54
C LEU A 63 12.83 3.42 -9.40
N ASN A 64 11.66 3.25 -8.80
CA ASN A 64 10.39 3.26 -9.51
C ASN A 64 9.98 4.70 -9.88
N SER A 65 9.99 5.01 -11.17
CA SER A 65 9.56 6.30 -11.70
C SER A 65 8.18 6.24 -12.40
N ALA A 66 7.61 5.05 -12.53
CA ALA A 66 6.36 4.84 -13.26
C ALA A 66 5.12 5.06 -12.40
N GLN A 67 5.28 5.21 -11.08
CA GLN A 67 4.19 5.30 -10.13
C GLN A 67 4.42 6.41 -9.12
N ASP A 68 3.31 6.96 -8.61
CA ASP A 68 3.30 7.95 -7.52
C ASP A 68 2.72 7.33 -6.25
N ILE A 69 3.10 7.86 -5.10
CA ILE A 69 2.52 7.45 -3.81
C ILE A 69 1.19 8.16 -3.65
N ARG A 70 0.11 7.43 -3.89
CA ARG A 70 -1.26 7.95 -3.81
C ARG A 70 -1.68 8.21 -2.37
N ALA A 71 -1.36 7.29 -1.48
CA ALA A 71 -1.74 7.34 -0.08
C ALA A 71 -0.83 6.46 0.78
N VAL A 72 -0.70 6.82 2.05
CA VAL A 72 -0.06 5.99 3.07
C VAL A 72 -1.12 5.66 4.11
N THR A 73 -1.33 4.38 4.37
CA THR A 73 -2.30 3.92 5.37
C THR A 73 -1.61 3.13 6.46
N THR A 74 -2.13 3.24 7.67
CA THR A 74 -1.63 2.51 8.82
C THR A 74 -2.76 1.76 9.50
N LYS A 75 -2.44 0.57 10.02
CA LYS A 75 -3.40 -0.24 10.77
C LYS A 75 -2.71 -0.77 12.02
N THR A 76 -3.32 -0.51 13.18
CA THR A 76 -2.79 -0.96 14.46
C THR A 76 -3.53 -2.22 14.91
N GLN A 77 -2.76 -3.28 15.21
CA GLN A 77 -3.30 -4.54 15.72
C GLN A 77 -2.35 -5.13 16.77
N MET A 78 -2.86 -5.40 17.98
CA MET A 78 -2.20 -6.22 19.01
C MET A 78 -0.69 -5.96 19.15
N GLY A 79 -0.31 -4.71 19.35
CA GLY A 79 1.10 -4.35 19.55
C GLY A 79 1.89 -4.16 18.27
N SER A 80 1.27 -4.22 17.11
CA SER A 80 1.90 -4.01 15.80
C SER A 80 1.18 -2.91 15.03
N VAL A 81 1.95 -2.11 14.29
CA VAL A 81 1.43 -1.17 13.29
C VAL A 81 1.87 -1.65 11.92
N SER A 82 0.92 -1.79 11.03
CA SER A 82 1.16 -2.12 9.63
C SER A 82 1.07 -0.85 8.79
N VAL A 83 2.11 -0.58 7.99
CA VAL A 83 2.19 0.58 7.11
C VAL A 83 2.13 0.12 5.66
N GLN A 84 1.24 0.70 4.88
CA GLN A 84 1.11 0.40 3.45
C GLN A 84 1.17 1.67 2.63
N TYR A 85 2.02 1.67 1.62
CA TYR A 85 2.11 2.72 0.62
C TYR A 85 1.32 2.29 -0.60
N HIS A 86 0.27 3.03 -0.92
CA HIS A 86 -0.58 2.78 -2.08
C HIS A 86 -0.06 3.56 -3.26
N LEU A 87 0.24 2.85 -4.35
CA LEU A 87 0.80 3.42 -5.55
C LEU A 87 -0.26 3.53 -6.64
N ALA A 88 -0.16 4.59 -7.43
CA ALA A 88 -0.93 4.75 -8.65
C ALA A 88 0.00 5.07 -9.80
N LEU A 89 -0.44 4.82 -11.04
CA LEU A 89 0.31 5.19 -12.23
C LEU A 89 0.65 6.68 -12.19
N ALA A 90 1.90 7.04 -12.53
CA ALA A 90 2.37 8.41 -12.47
C ALA A 90 1.48 9.35 -13.29
N GLY A 91 1.11 10.48 -12.68
CA GLY A 91 0.25 11.49 -13.29
C GLY A 91 -1.25 11.19 -13.23
N LEU A 92 -1.65 10.00 -12.72
CA LEU A 92 -3.06 9.64 -12.63
C LEU A 92 -3.79 10.37 -11.50
N VAL A 93 -3.12 10.56 -10.37
CA VAL A 93 -3.65 11.26 -9.21
C VAL A 93 -2.58 12.20 -8.63
N LYS A 94 -3.00 13.16 -7.80
CA LYS A 94 -2.06 13.99 -7.07
C LYS A 94 -1.37 13.15 -5.98
N PRO A 95 -0.03 13.09 -5.94
CA PRO A 95 0.67 12.34 -4.89
C PRO A 95 0.37 12.90 -3.50
N GLN A 96 0.16 12.03 -2.53
CA GLN A 96 0.08 12.42 -1.12
C GLN A 96 1.46 12.68 -0.54
N LEU A 97 2.46 11.93 -1.00
CA LEU A 97 3.82 11.97 -0.51
C LEU A 97 4.78 11.83 -1.70
N GLY A 98 5.85 12.64 -1.73
CA GLY A 98 6.93 12.47 -2.70
C GLY A 98 7.80 11.25 -2.35
N TRP A 99 8.45 10.65 -3.35
CA TRP A 99 9.29 9.46 -3.15
C TRP A 99 10.42 9.69 -2.15
N HIS A 100 10.95 10.91 -2.07
CA HIS A 100 12.05 11.24 -1.17
C HIS A 100 11.59 11.91 0.12
N GLU A 101 10.29 12.14 0.28
CA GLU A 101 9.75 12.72 1.49
C GLU A 101 9.59 11.66 2.57
N PRO A 102 10.04 11.93 3.81
CA PRO A 102 9.84 11.00 4.90
C PRO A 102 8.39 10.99 5.38
N TYR A 103 7.92 9.83 5.76
CA TYR A 103 6.66 9.67 6.47
C TYR A 103 6.94 9.56 7.97
N LEU A 104 6.30 10.42 8.75
CA LEU A 104 6.46 10.41 10.21
C LEU A 104 5.36 9.58 10.84
N LEU A 105 5.75 8.51 11.51
CA LEU A 105 4.83 7.61 12.21
C LEU A 105 4.99 7.79 13.71
N THR A 106 3.89 8.12 14.39
CA THR A 106 3.86 8.14 15.84
C THR A 106 3.58 6.74 16.37
N VAL A 107 4.47 6.23 17.23
CA VAL A 107 4.39 4.87 17.77
C VAL A 107 4.00 4.95 19.23
N PRO A 108 2.79 4.53 19.61
CA PRO A 108 2.39 4.44 21.02
C PRO A 108 3.23 3.44 21.80
N ASP A 109 3.30 3.61 23.11
CA ASP A 109 4.09 2.71 23.98
C ASP A 109 3.59 1.26 23.93
N SER A 110 2.34 1.05 23.58
CA SER A 110 1.76 -0.29 23.41
C SER A 110 2.20 -1.00 22.13
N VAL A 111 2.85 -0.30 21.20
CA VAL A 111 3.30 -0.86 19.93
C VAL A 111 4.78 -1.22 20.03
N ASN A 112 5.10 -2.47 19.71
CA ASN A 112 6.46 -3.01 19.77
C ASN A 112 7.06 -3.30 18.40
N GLU A 113 6.25 -3.27 17.34
CA GLU A 113 6.67 -3.69 16.02
C GLU A 113 5.95 -2.87 14.95
N VAL A 114 6.68 -2.53 13.90
CA VAL A 114 6.12 -1.91 12.70
C VAL A 114 6.45 -2.80 11.51
N SER A 115 5.43 -3.14 10.74
CA SER A 115 5.55 -3.93 9.52
C SER A 115 5.20 -3.08 8.29
N PHE A 116 5.67 -3.52 7.14
CA PHE A 116 5.55 -2.80 5.87
C PHE A 116 5.03 -3.70 4.78
N GLY A 117 4.16 -3.14 3.95
CA GLY A 117 3.63 -3.82 2.78
C GLY A 117 2.54 -4.83 3.09
N ARG A 118 2.04 -5.47 2.05
CA ARG A 118 0.99 -6.48 2.17
C ARG A 118 1.49 -7.75 2.86
N ASN A 119 2.77 -8.07 2.69
CA ASN A 119 3.39 -9.27 3.27
C ASN A 119 3.82 -9.07 4.72
N SER A 120 3.53 -7.92 5.32
CA SER A 120 3.82 -7.61 6.72
C SER A 120 5.29 -7.84 7.10
N GLN A 121 6.19 -7.35 6.25
CA GLN A 121 7.62 -7.42 6.52
C GLN A 121 7.96 -6.49 7.69
N VAL A 122 8.59 -7.01 8.73
CA VAL A 122 8.99 -6.22 9.89
C VAL A 122 10.13 -5.27 9.50
N ILE A 123 9.91 -3.97 9.68
CA ILE A 123 10.90 -2.94 9.39
C ILE A 123 11.46 -2.27 10.64
N TRP A 124 10.78 -2.45 11.77
CA TRP A 124 11.22 -1.90 13.05
C TRP A 124 10.66 -2.72 14.21
N ARG A 125 11.46 -2.91 15.24
CA ARG A 125 11.06 -3.49 16.53
C ARG A 125 11.57 -2.63 17.66
N ARG A 126 10.72 -2.50 18.70
CA ARG A 126 11.15 -1.84 19.92
C ARG A 126 12.21 -2.70 20.60
N ASP A 127 13.33 -2.06 20.92
CA ASP A 127 14.41 -2.71 21.65
C ASP A 127 13.95 -2.93 23.09
N ILE A 128 13.77 -4.19 23.46
CA ILE A 128 13.36 -4.58 24.80
C ILE A 128 14.62 -4.92 25.58
N ARG A 129 15.02 -4.01 26.44
CA ARG A 129 16.12 -4.26 27.39
C ARG A 129 15.57 -4.63 28.73
#